data_598b1e6106762a2dccd742e580c13051
#
_entry.id   598b1e6106762a2dccd742e580c13051
#
_cell.length_a   1.000
_cell.length_b   1.000
_cell.length_c   1.000
_cell.angle_alpha   90.00
_cell.angle_beta   90.00
_cell.angle_gamma   90.00
#
_symmetry.space_group_name_H-M   'P 1'
#
loop_
_entity.id
_entity.type
_entity.pdbx_description
1 polymer ?
#
loop_
_entity_poly.entity_id
_entity_poly.type
_entity_poly.pdbx_seq_one_letter_code
_entity_poly.pdbx_strand_id
1 'polypeptide(L)'
;MAAANTKAKIFNCTNSLDLAKNISNSFGEKLGNVIISRFSDGEFQPSYEESIRGTRIFIIGSTNPGPQNLMEMLLMIDAAKRASARHITAVIPYFGWARQDRKDKPRVPIAAKMIAKMIESAGATRLITMDLHADQIQGFFQIPVDHLYASSIFIPHILNLKLDNLCIASPDMGGSKRAYAYSKNLNCDVVVCYKQRSQANVISHMELIGDVSGKNIILVDDMVDTAGTLSKAADLLMERGAVSVRAICTHAILSGDAYTKIENSKLEELIVTDSVPNIKPHSKIKMLSCADLFSDVMHKVHNNQSISSNFIM
;
A
#
# COMPACT_ATOMS: atom_id res chain seq x y z
N MET A 1 25.38 6.08 29.52
CA MET A 1 24.31 5.14 29.93
C MET A 1 23.96 4.29 28.72
N ALA A 2 24.22 2.99 28.76
CA ALA A 2 23.79 2.08 27.69
C ALA A 2 22.27 2.17 27.57
N ALA A 3 21.76 2.44 26.37
CA ALA A 3 20.34 2.42 26.12
C ALA A 3 19.85 0.99 26.45
N ALA A 4 19.06 0.86 27.52
CA ALA A 4 18.40 -0.40 27.83
C ALA A 4 17.71 -0.88 26.55
N ASN A 5 18.03 -2.11 26.13
CA ASN A 5 17.47 -2.72 24.93
C ASN A 5 15.93 -2.81 25.13
N THR A 6 15.22 -1.78 24.66
CA THR A 6 13.79 -1.63 24.89
C THR A 6 13.10 -2.72 24.05
N LYS A 7 12.43 -3.66 24.68
CA LYS A 7 11.74 -4.77 23.98
C LYS A 7 10.77 -4.22 22.94
N ALA A 8 10.80 -4.76 21.72
CA ALA A 8 9.79 -4.52 20.71
C ALA A 8 8.56 -5.38 21.00
N LYS A 9 7.38 -4.86 20.76
CA LYS A 9 6.11 -5.59 20.77
C LYS A 9 5.31 -5.25 19.53
N ILE A 10 4.71 -6.24 18.92
CA ILE A 10 3.96 -6.14 17.68
C ILE A 10 2.51 -6.49 17.95
N PHE A 11 1.61 -5.61 17.56
CA PHE A 11 0.15 -5.82 17.69
C PHE A 11 -0.49 -5.58 16.32
N ASN A 12 -1.69 -6.10 16.12
CA ASN A 12 -2.43 -5.93 14.88
C ASN A 12 -3.83 -5.40 15.11
N CYS A 13 -4.31 -4.61 14.16
CA CYS A 13 -5.73 -4.38 13.98
C CYS A 13 -6.41 -5.63 13.42
N THR A 14 -7.71 -5.79 13.70
CA THR A 14 -8.50 -6.97 13.33
C THR A 14 -8.39 -7.32 11.85
N ASN A 15 -8.41 -6.32 10.98
CA ASN A 15 -8.41 -6.52 9.52
C ASN A 15 -7.06 -6.96 8.93
N SER A 16 -5.95 -6.85 9.65
CA SER A 16 -4.60 -7.09 9.13
C SER A 16 -3.89 -8.27 9.82
N LEU A 17 -4.65 -9.18 10.41
CA LEU A 17 -4.11 -10.29 11.21
C LEU A 17 -3.14 -11.17 10.40
N ASP A 18 -3.48 -11.55 9.17
CA ASP A 18 -2.64 -12.47 8.39
C ASP A 18 -1.31 -11.84 7.98
N LEU A 19 -1.34 -10.59 7.48
CA LEU A 19 -0.11 -9.85 7.19
C LEU A 19 0.70 -9.62 8.46
N ALA A 20 0.06 -9.27 9.58
CA ALA A 20 0.75 -9.07 10.85
C ALA A 20 1.43 -10.33 11.38
N LYS A 21 0.81 -11.51 11.21
CA LYS A 21 1.45 -12.80 11.50
C LYS A 21 2.70 -13.02 10.66
N ASN A 22 2.62 -12.76 9.35
CA ASN A 22 3.75 -12.91 8.44
C ASN A 22 4.89 -11.93 8.82
N ILE A 23 4.57 -10.66 9.10
CA ILE A 23 5.54 -9.66 9.57
C ILE A 23 6.16 -10.10 10.90
N SER A 24 5.36 -10.55 11.86
CA SER A 24 5.79 -11.01 13.18
C SER A 24 6.73 -12.21 13.08
N ASN A 25 6.42 -13.18 12.24
CA ASN A 25 7.27 -14.35 11.98
C ASN A 25 8.61 -13.93 11.36
N SER A 26 8.61 -13.06 10.37
CA SER A 26 9.82 -12.53 9.74
C SER A 26 10.63 -11.66 10.70
N PHE A 27 9.96 -10.93 11.61
CA PHE A 27 10.60 -10.12 12.66
C PHE A 27 11.21 -10.97 13.79
N GLY A 28 10.78 -12.22 13.97
CA GLY A 28 11.26 -13.10 15.04
C GLY A 28 10.64 -12.84 16.42
N GLU A 29 9.55 -12.10 16.50
CA GLU A 29 8.78 -11.86 17.73
C GLU A 29 7.34 -12.31 17.54
N LYS A 30 6.69 -12.80 18.59
CA LYS A 30 5.28 -13.18 18.53
C LYS A 30 4.38 -11.93 18.56
N LEU A 31 3.21 -12.02 17.91
CA LEU A 31 2.17 -11.02 18.10
C LEU A 31 1.78 -10.93 19.57
N GLY A 32 1.68 -9.70 20.06
CA GLY A 32 1.13 -9.42 21.39
C GLY A 32 -0.37 -9.66 21.43
N ASN A 33 -0.89 -9.90 22.61
CA ASN A 33 -2.30 -10.18 22.82
C ASN A 33 -3.09 -8.88 23.00
N VAL A 34 -4.09 -8.67 22.14
CA VAL A 34 -5.04 -7.55 22.21
C VAL A 34 -6.46 -8.09 21.99
N ILE A 35 -7.39 -7.65 22.82
CA ILE A 35 -8.81 -7.99 22.71
C ILE A 35 -9.56 -6.76 22.23
N ILE A 36 -10.41 -6.93 21.24
CA ILE A 36 -11.33 -5.90 20.75
C ILE A 36 -12.73 -6.25 21.22
N SER A 37 -13.16 -5.68 22.34
CA SER A 37 -14.52 -5.83 22.85
C SER A 37 -15.49 -4.98 22.05
N ARG A 38 -16.64 -5.54 21.68
CA ARG A 38 -17.69 -4.83 20.94
C ARG A 38 -18.94 -4.67 21.80
N PHE A 39 -19.49 -3.47 21.81
CA PHE A 39 -20.72 -3.14 22.50
C PHE A 39 -21.93 -3.31 21.59
N SER A 40 -23.12 -3.40 22.18
CA SER A 40 -24.37 -3.64 21.44
C SER A 40 -24.79 -2.50 20.51
N ASP A 41 -24.32 -1.29 20.76
CA ASP A 41 -24.53 -0.09 19.94
C ASP A 41 -23.55 0.03 18.76
N GLY A 42 -22.56 -0.89 18.69
CA GLY A 42 -21.55 -0.91 17.63
C GLY A 42 -20.23 -0.24 18.01
N GLU A 43 -20.13 0.38 19.19
CA GLU A 43 -18.84 0.85 19.71
C GLU A 43 -17.91 -0.33 19.99
N PHE A 44 -16.61 -0.08 20.03
CA PHE A 44 -15.62 -1.09 20.38
C PHE A 44 -14.44 -0.51 21.14
N GLN A 45 -13.81 -1.35 21.96
CA GLN A 45 -12.72 -0.99 22.86
C GLN A 45 -11.58 -1.99 22.74
N PRO A 46 -10.38 -1.56 22.28
CA PRO A 46 -9.17 -2.38 22.33
C PRO A 46 -8.61 -2.42 23.77
N SER A 47 -8.15 -3.60 24.19
CA SER A 47 -7.44 -3.83 25.44
C SER A 47 -6.17 -4.62 25.19
N TYR A 48 -5.01 -4.10 25.62
CA TYR A 48 -3.76 -4.84 25.61
C TYR A 48 -3.73 -5.78 26.82
N GLU A 49 -3.66 -7.08 26.57
CA GLU A 49 -3.69 -8.11 27.63
C GLU A 49 -2.30 -8.40 28.23
N GLU A 50 -1.37 -7.50 28.02
CA GLU A 50 -0.02 -7.59 28.55
C GLU A 50 0.57 -6.19 28.81
N SER A 51 1.55 -6.11 29.72
CA SER A 51 2.21 -4.83 30.01
C SER A 51 3.02 -4.34 28.81
N ILE A 52 2.72 -3.12 28.37
CA ILE A 52 3.44 -2.44 27.29
C ILE A 52 4.20 -1.19 27.79
N ARG A 53 4.21 -0.97 29.12
CA ARG A 53 4.89 0.17 29.73
C ARG A 53 6.37 0.22 29.38
N GLY A 54 6.83 1.35 28.87
CA GLY A 54 8.22 1.59 28.53
C GLY A 54 8.75 0.83 27.29
N THR A 55 7.87 0.06 26.60
CA THR A 55 8.26 -0.70 25.40
C THR A 55 8.15 0.15 24.13
N ARG A 56 8.77 -0.32 23.04
CA ARG A 56 8.49 0.14 21.67
C ARG A 56 7.42 -0.75 21.08
N ILE A 57 6.32 -0.18 20.61
CA ILE A 57 5.25 -0.94 20.01
C ILE A 57 5.08 -0.59 18.53
N PHE A 58 4.74 -1.61 17.75
CA PHE A 58 4.33 -1.52 16.37
C PHE A 58 2.88 -1.99 16.28
N ILE A 59 2.00 -1.15 15.74
CA ILE A 59 0.59 -1.48 15.55
C ILE A 59 0.36 -1.60 14.04
N ILE A 60 0.10 -2.82 13.57
CA ILE A 60 -0.05 -3.14 12.14
C ILE A 60 -1.52 -3.11 11.78
N GLY A 61 -1.90 -2.27 10.81
CA GLY A 61 -3.27 -2.23 10.32
C GLY A 61 -3.45 -1.31 9.14
N SER A 62 -4.04 -1.81 8.06
CA SER A 62 -4.48 -0.98 6.93
C SER A 62 -5.75 -0.24 7.28
N THR A 63 -5.83 1.04 6.92
CA THR A 63 -6.97 1.90 7.32
C THR A 63 -8.19 1.76 6.40
N ASN A 64 -8.15 0.81 5.46
CA ASN A 64 -9.22 0.46 4.53
C ASN A 64 -9.35 -1.08 4.46
N PRO A 65 -10.51 -1.66 4.11
CA PRO A 65 -11.78 -0.99 3.82
C PRO A 65 -12.53 -0.53 5.08
N GLY A 66 -13.28 0.57 4.92
CA GLY A 66 -14.20 1.10 5.93
C GLY A 66 -13.57 1.96 7.02
N PRO A 67 -14.32 2.92 7.56
CA PRO A 67 -13.83 3.85 8.59
C PRO A 67 -13.52 3.17 9.92
N GLN A 68 -14.12 2.01 10.21
CA GLN A 68 -13.90 1.24 11.44
C GLN A 68 -12.43 0.86 11.63
N ASN A 69 -11.73 0.51 10.54
CA ASN A 69 -10.32 0.14 10.60
C ASN A 69 -9.42 1.30 11.03
N LEU A 70 -9.71 2.51 10.54
CA LEU A 70 -9.04 3.71 11.01
C LEU A 70 -9.34 3.97 12.48
N MET A 71 -10.61 3.86 12.90
CA MET A 71 -11.00 4.09 14.29
C MET A 71 -10.33 3.08 15.23
N GLU A 72 -10.25 1.81 14.84
CA GLU A 72 -9.55 0.78 15.63
C GLU A 72 -8.06 1.13 15.80
N MET A 73 -7.38 1.53 14.73
CA MET A 73 -6.00 2.00 14.79
C MET A 73 -5.83 3.18 15.76
N LEU A 74 -6.71 4.18 15.71
CA LEU A 74 -6.66 5.35 16.58
C LEU A 74 -6.86 4.99 18.04
N LEU A 75 -7.84 4.13 18.35
CA LEU A 75 -8.11 3.67 19.70
C LEU A 75 -6.96 2.83 20.26
N MET A 76 -6.34 1.97 19.44
CA MET A 76 -5.15 1.21 19.84
C MET A 76 -3.97 2.13 20.16
N ILE A 77 -3.74 3.17 19.36
CA ILE A 77 -2.69 4.17 19.59
C ILE A 77 -2.94 4.91 20.90
N ASP A 78 -4.18 5.39 21.16
CA ASP A 78 -4.53 6.11 22.40
C ASP A 78 -4.38 5.19 23.65
N ALA A 79 -4.86 3.96 23.56
CA ALA A 79 -4.70 2.96 24.63
C ALA A 79 -3.22 2.70 24.94
N ALA A 80 -2.37 2.58 23.91
CA ALA A 80 -0.94 2.41 24.08
C ALA A 80 -0.26 3.62 24.73
N LYS A 81 -0.64 4.83 24.34
CA LYS A 81 -0.17 6.08 24.95
C LYS A 81 -0.54 6.13 26.44
N ARG A 82 -1.78 5.81 26.79
CA ARG A 82 -2.26 5.77 28.18
C ARG A 82 -1.59 4.67 29.00
N ALA A 83 -1.24 3.54 28.38
CA ALA A 83 -0.47 2.46 29.01
C ALA A 83 1.04 2.77 29.12
N SER A 84 1.48 3.99 28.78
CA SER A 84 2.87 4.48 28.85
C SER A 84 3.83 3.69 27.97
N ALA A 85 3.44 3.28 26.78
CA ALA A 85 4.36 2.84 25.76
C ALA A 85 5.37 3.96 25.46
N ARG A 86 6.65 3.61 25.24
CA ARG A 86 7.71 4.60 25.02
C ARG A 86 7.69 5.18 23.61
N HIS A 87 7.49 4.31 22.62
CA HIS A 87 7.36 4.68 21.20
C HIS A 87 6.19 3.92 20.61
N ILE A 88 5.37 4.60 19.85
CA ILE A 88 4.19 4.04 19.22
C ILE A 88 4.33 4.24 17.71
N THR A 89 4.65 3.18 16.98
CA THR A 89 4.78 3.21 15.53
C THR A 89 3.51 2.64 14.90
N ALA A 90 2.79 3.49 14.18
CA ALA A 90 1.71 3.04 13.32
C ALA A 90 2.30 2.43 12.05
N VAL A 91 2.06 1.14 11.79
CA VAL A 91 2.46 0.44 10.57
C VAL A 91 1.22 0.27 9.73
N ILE A 92 1.10 1.11 8.71
CA ILE A 92 -0.10 1.21 7.86
C ILE A 92 0.28 0.80 6.43
N PRO A 93 0.20 -0.51 6.08
CA PRO A 93 0.56 -0.99 4.75
C PRO A 93 -0.21 -0.29 3.64
N TYR A 94 -1.52 -0.10 3.81
CA TYR A 94 -2.34 0.74 2.94
C TYR A 94 -2.94 1.91 3.70
N PHE A 95 -2.50 3.12 3.36
CA PHE A 95 -3.03 4.37 3.90
C PHE A 95 -4.28 4.79 3.12
N GLY A 96 -5.45 4.48 3.64
CA GLY A 96 -6.72 4.88 3.05
C GLY A 96 -6.90 6.41 3.02
N TRP A 97 -7.84 6.89 2.19
CA TRP A 97 -8.10 8.31 1.90
C TRP A 97 -6.93 9.08 1.27
N ALA A 98 -5.83 8.40 0.91
CA ALA A 98 -4.66 9.01 0.26
C ALA A 98 -5.01 9.72 -1.07
N ARG A 99 -6.07 9.27 -1.77
CA ARG A 99 -6.58 9.93 -2.98
C ARG A 99 -7.17 11.32 -2.75
N GLN A 100 -7.42 11.71 -1.48
CA GLN A 100 -7.94 13.02 -1.09
C GLN A 100 -6.80 13.87 -0.47
N ASP A 101 -5.68 13.97 -1.19
CA ASP A 101 -4.46 14.69 -0.80
C ASP A 101 -4.51 16.19 -1.12
N ARG A 102 -5.46 16.59 -1.98
CA ARG A 102 -5.69 17.96 -2.46
C ARG A 102 -7.15 18.20 -2.73
N LYS A 103 -7.51 19.47 -2.90
CA LYS A 103 -8.84 19.86 -3.40
C LYS A 103 -8.87 19.72 -4.91
N ASP A 104 -9.61 18.75 -5.43
CA ASP A 104 -9.88 18.54 -6.85
C ASP A 104 -11.08 19.35 -7.35
N LYS A 105 -11.90 19.85 -6.42
CA LYS A 105 -13.07 20.70 -6.66
C LYS A 105 -13.37 21.60 -5.44
N PRO A 106 -14.22 22.63 -5.59
CA PRO A 106 -14.63 23.46 -4.46
C PRO A 106 -15.32 22.68 -3.34
N ARG A 107 -15.11 23.09 -2.09
CA ARG A 107 -15.83 22.63 -0.88
C ARG A 107 -15.63 21.15 -0.52
N VAL A 108 -14.51 20.55 -0.91
CA VAL A 108 -14.13 19.19 -0.52
C VAL A 108 -13.05 19.22 0.57
N PRO A 109 -12.94 18.16 1.39
CA PRO A 109 -11.88 18.04 2.38
C PRO A 109 -10.53 17.73 1.73
N ILE A 110 -9.46 17.88 2.50
CA ILE A 110 -8.18 17.20 2.29
C ILE A 110 -8.09 16.10 3.35
N ALA A 111 -8.74 14.95 3.09
CA ALA A 111 -8.91 13.92 4.11
C ALA A 111 -7.58 13.30 4.54
N ALA A 112 -6.62 13.14 3.63
CA ALA A 112 -5.28 12.64 3.97
C ALA A 112 -4.61 13.48 5.07
N LYS A 113 -4.74 14.83 5.00
CA LYS A 113 -4.21 15.74 6.04
C LYS A 113 -4.95 15.61 7.37
N MET A 114 -6.28 15.47 7.32
CA MET A 114 -7.10 15.30 8.51
C MET A 114 -6.71 14.00 9.24
N ILE A 115 -6.60 12.88 8.51
CA ILE A 115 -6.25 11.58 9.06
C ILE A 115 -4.84 11.57 9.64
N ALA A 116 -3.87 12.21 8.95
CA ALA A 116 -2.53 12.37 9.49
C ALA A 116 -2.56 13.04 10.87
N LYS A 117 -3.31 14.14 11.02
CA LYS A 117 -3.49 14.81 12.30
C LYS A 117 -4.18 13.93 13.36
N MET A 118 -5.16 13.11 12.98
CA MET A 118 -5.85 12.21 13.93
C MET A 118 -4.88 11.16 14.47
N ILE A 119 -4.06 10.55 13.61
CA ILE A 119 -3.04 9.55 14.02
C ILE A 119 -2.02 10.17 14.98
N GLU A 120 -1.54 11.38 14.69
CA GLU A 120 -0.62 12.10 15.58
C GLU A 120 -1.27 12.46 16.93
N SER A 121 -2.50 12.99 16.89
CA SER A 121 -3.23 13.39 18.09
C SER A 121 -3.54 12.19 19.00
N ALA A 122 -3.83 11.04 18.43
CA ALA A 122 -4.00 9.78 19.17
C ALA A 122 -2.70 9.40 19.92
N GLY A 123 -1.53 9.74 19.39
CA GLY A 123 -0.25 9.55 20.08
C GLY A 123 0.78 8.74 19.32
N ALA A 124 0.62 8.49 18.05
CA ALA A 124 1.65 7.89 17.23
C ALA A 124 2.92 8.75 17.22
N THR A 125 4.09 8.13 17.31
CA THR A 125 5.40 8.79 17.31
C THR A 125 6.16 8.57 16.00
N ARG A 126 5.66 7.70 15.14
CA ARG A 126 6.20 7.36 13.81
C ARG A 126 5.11 6.68 12.97
N LEU A 127 5.17 6.88 11.68
CA LEU A 127 4.41 6.13 10.68
C LEU A 127 5.36 5.32 9.79
N ILE A 128 5.03 4.06 9.51
CA ILE A 128 5.62 3.26 8.43
C ILE A 128 4.48 2.93 7.46
N THR A 129 4.65 3.25 6.19
CA THR A 129 3.62 3.01 5.15
C THR A 129 4.27 2.68 3.81
N MET A 130 3.50 2.20 2.85
CA MET A 130 4.01 1.81 1.54
C MET A 130 3.19 2.46 0.42
N ASP A 131 3.87 2.88 -0.66
CA ASP A 131 3.32 3.45 -1.90
C ASP A 131 2.12 4.39 -1.67
N LEU A 132 2.36 5.49 -0.96
CA LEU A 132 1.36 6.56 -0.85
C LEU A 132 0.92 7.02 -2.24
N HIS A 133 -0.38 7.28 -2.40
CA HIS A 133 -0.93 7.77 -3.67
C HIS A 133 -0.22 9.04 -4.17
N ALA A 134 0.28 9.85 -3.25
CA ALA A 134 1.06 11.03 -3.53
C ALA A 134 2.18 11.16 -2.48
N ASP A 135 3.43 11.22 -2.92
CA ASP A 135 4.62 11.27 -2.05
C ASP A 135 4.58 12.41 -1.04
N GLN A 136 3.98 13.55 -1.43
CA GLN A 136 3.86 14.75 -0.59
C GLN A 136 2.96 14.56 0.64
N ILE A 137 2.18 13.48 0.75
CA ILE A 137 1.40 13.15 1.95
C ILE A 137 2.32 12.99 3.17
N GLN A 138 3.58 12.57 2.97
CA GLN A 138 4.59 12.56 4.03
C GLN A 138 4.71 13.91 4.74
N GLY A 139 4.61 15.01 4.01
CA GLY A 139 4.63 16.37 4.54
C GLY A 139 3.38 16.78 5.33
N PHE A 140 2.34 15.95 5.39
CA PHE A 140 1.18 16.21 6.23
C PHE A 140 1.39 15.83 7.69
N PHE A 141 2.39 15.01 7.95
CA PHE A 141 2.79 14.57 9.29
C PHE A 141 3.86 15.48 9.88
N GLN A 142 3.82 15.63 11.22
CA GLN A 142 4.88 16.25 12.01
C GLN A 142 5.80 15.22 12.67
N ILE A 143 5.37 13.95 12.68
CA ILE A 143 6.17 12.81 13.13
C ILE A 143 6.95 12.22 11.94
N PRO A 144 8.05 11.48 12.19
CA PRO A 144 8.75 10.76 11.12
C PRO A 144 7.85 9.81 10.35
N VAL A 145 7.99 9.82 9.02
CA VAL A 145 7.30 8.92 8.11
C VAL A 145 8.32 8.13 7.31
N ASP A 146 8.26 6.82 7.43
CA ASP A 146 9.03 5.89 6.61
C ASP A 146 8.11 5.43 5.45
N HIS A 147 8.28 6.05 4.29
CA HIS A 147 7.52 5.75 3.09
C HIS A 147 8.26 4.69 2.26
N LEU A 148 7.79 3.45 2.28
CA LEU A 148 8.37 2.32 1.56
C LEU A 148 7.84 2.25 0.13
N TYR A 149 8.60 1.59 -0.75
CA TYR A 149 8.22 1.37 -2.13
C TYR A 149 8.15 -0.13 -2.44
N ALA A 150 7.02 -0.58 -2.97
CA ALA A 150 6.82 -1.97 -3.40
C ALA A 150 7.68 -2.35 -4.62
N SER A 151 8.36 -1.38 -5.24
CA SER A 151 9.37 -1.64 -6.28
C SER A 151 10.44 -2.63 -5.81
N SER A 152 10.82 -2.61 -4.53
CA SER A 152 11.75 -3.59 -3.94
C SER A 152 11.23 -5.04 -3.97
N ILE A 153 9.91 -5.23 -4.04
CA ILE A 153 9.23 -6.52 -4.17
C ILE A 153 9.02 -6.86 -5.65
N PHE A 154 8.51 -5.89 -6.42
CA PHE A 154 8.09 -6.13 -7.79
C PHE A 154 9.26 -6.23 -8.80
N ILE A 155 10.34 -5.43 -8.65
CA ILE A 155 11.47 -5.47 -9.59
C ILE A 155 12.13 -6.85 -9.63
N PRO A 156 12.49 -7.49 -8.50
CA PRO A 156 13.01 -8.86 -8.53
C PRO A 156 12.03 -9.87 -9.14
N HIS A 157 10.72 -9.70 -8.88
CA HIS A 157 9.70 -10.55 -9.46
C HIS A 157 9.65 -10.41 -10.99
N ILE A 158 9.65 -9.17 -11.51
CA ILE A 158 9.64 -8.89 -12.96
C ILE A 158 10.87 -9.50 -13.64
N LEU A 159 12.07 -9.34 -13.06
CA LEU A 159 13.29 -9.92 -13.60
C LEU A 159 13.22 -11.46 -13.68
N ASN A 160 12.55 -12.10 -12.72
CA ASN A 160 12.36 -13.56 -12.72
C ASN A 160 11.36 -14.04 -13.78
N LEU A 161 10.51 -13.18 -14.33
CA LEU A 161 9.61 -13.53 -15.45
C LEU A 161 10.38 -13.75 -16.76
N LYS A 162 11.59 -13.22 -16.89
CA LYS A 162 12.47 -13.34 -18.07
C LYS A 162 11.76 -12.98 -19.38
N LEU A 163 11.01 -11.87 -19.38
CA LEU A 163 10.26 -11.41 -20.54
C LEU A 163 11.21 -10.74 -21.56
N ASP A 164 11.18 -11.22 -22.80
CA ASP A 164 11.88 -10.57 -23.90
C ASP A 164 11.16 -9.27 -24.30
N ASN A 165 11.91 -8.28 -24.81
CA ASN A 165 11.36 -6.99 -25.25
C ASN A 165 10.42 -6.36 -24.21
N LEU A 166 10.86 -6.34 -22.94
CA LEU A 166 10.09 -5.76 -21.85
C LEU A 166 9.86 -4.27 -22.07
N CYS A 167 8.63 -3.80 -21.79
CA CYS A 167 8.30 -2.39 -21.74
C CYS A 167 7.36 -2.12 -20.56
N ILE A 168 7.64 -1.06 -19.82
CA ILE A 168 6.77 -0.61 -18.72
C ILE A 168 5.72 0.35 -19.25
N ALA A 169 4.50 0.24 -18.75
CA ALA A 169 3.42 1.14 -19.11
C ALA A 169 2.77 1.79 -17.89
N SER A 170 2.43 3.07 -18.00
CA SER A 170 1.54 3.73 -17.06
C SER A 170 0.10 3.67 -17.57
N PRO A 171 -0.88 3.27 -16.75
CA PRO A 171 -2.28 3.25 -17.17
C PRO A 171 -2.91 4.65 -17.29
N ASP A 172 -2.21 5.69 -16.82
CA ASP A 172 -2.60 7.10 -16.99
C ASP A 172 -1.41 8.06 -16.76
N MET A 173 -1.63 9.35 -16.98
CA MET A 173 -0.59 10.38 -16.80
C MET A 173 -0.13 10.52 -15.35
N GLY A 174 -0.98 10.23 -14.37
CA GLY A 174 -0.65 10.33 -12.93
C GLY A 174 0.43 9.34 -12.50
N GLY A 175 0.43 8.13 -13.05
CA GLY A 175 1.41 7.09 -12.77
C GLY A 175 2.71 7.18 -13.56
N SER A 176 2.87 8.15 -14.46
CA SER A 176 4.01 8.22 -15.40
C SER A 176 5.38 8.28 -14.69
N LYS A 177 5.49 9.02 -13.59
CA LYS A 177 6.72 9.09 -12.78
C LYS A 177 7.10 7.72 -12.22
N ARG A 178 6.12 6.96 -11.71
CA ARG A 178 6.31 5.60 -11.19
C ARG A 178 6.76 4.66 -12.30
N ALA A 179 6.04 4.64 -13.43
CA ALA A 179 6.39 3.82 -14.58
C ALA A 179 7.81 4.11 -15.08
N TYR A 180 8.21 5.38 -15.13
CA TYR A 180 9.57 5.78 -15.49
C TYR A 180 10.62 5.25 -14.50
N ALA A 181 10.35 5.30 -13.19
CA ALA A 181 11.26 4.75 -12.20
C ALA A 181 11.47 3.24 -12.36
N TYR A 182 10.40 2.48 -12.63
CA TYR A 182 10.50 1.05 -12.96
C TYR A 182 11.29 0.80 -14.23
N SER A 183 11.00 1.52 -15.33
CA SER A 183 11.70 1.35 -16.62
C SER A 183 13.19 1.60 -16.47
N LYS A 184 13.58 2.62 -15.71
CA LYS A 184 14.98 2.93 -15.42
C LYS A 184 15.69 1.80 -14.66
N ASN A 185 15.04 1.23 -13.63
CA ASN A 185 15.61 0.13 -12.84
C ASN A 185 15.69 -1.18 -13.64
N LEU A 186 14.79 -1.39 -14.59
CA LEU A 186 14.72 -2.58 -15.45
C LEU A 186 15.45 -2.40 -16.77
N ASN A 187 16.00 -1.21 -17.05
CA ASN A 187 16.68 -0.84 -18.29
C ASN A 187 15.84 -1.18 -19.53
N CYS A 188 14.58 -0.72 -19.56
CA CYS A 188 13.64 -0.98 -20.63
C CYS A 188 12.84 0.28 -21.00
N ASP A 189 12.08 0.22 -22.09
CA ASP A 189 11.25 1.32 -22.56
C ASP A 189 10.09 1.61 -21.61
N VAL A 190 9.54 2.84 -21.72
CA VAL A 190 8.33 3.25 -21.01
C VAL A 190 7.33 3.89 -21.97
N VAL A 191 6.05 3.55 -21.80
CA VAL A 191 4.92 4.12 -22.55
C VAL A 191 3.85 4.60 -21.57
N VAL A 192 2.98 5.51 -22.01
CA VAL A 192 1.94 6.07 -21.15
C VAL A 192 0.59 6.00 -21.87
N CYS A 193 -0.41 5.43 -21.22
CA CYS A 193 -1.78 5.54 -21.67
C CYS A 193 -2.37 6.88 -21.19
N TYR A 194 -2.91 7.63 -22.13
CA TYR A 194 -3.57 8.91 -21.86
C TYR A 194 -5.08 8.74 -21.91
N LYS A 195 -5.77 9.02 -20.80
CA LYS A 195 -7.23 8.90 -20.71
C LYS A 195 -7.90 10.27 -20.73
N GLN A 196 -8.89 10.42 -21.57
CA GLN A 196 -9.80 11.56 -21.58
C GLN A 196 -11.13 11.14 -20.91
N ARG A 197 -11.57 11.89 -19.91
CA ARG A 197 -12.83 11.64 -19.21
C ARG A 197 -13.88 12.61 -19.69
N SER A 198 -15.05 12.13 -20.14
CA SER A 198 -16.23 12.94 -20.40
C SER A 198 -17.01 13.27 -19.13
N GLN A 199 -16.98 12.35 -18.15
CA GLN A 199 -17.63 12.48 -16.84
C GLN A 199 -16.79 11.71 -15.78
N ALA A 200 -17.07 11.97 -14.48
CA ALA A 200 -16.42 11.22 -13.39
C ALA A 200 -16.66 9.71 -13.55
N ASN A 201 -15.58 8.94 -13.54
CA ASN A 201 -15.55 7.46 -13.70
C ASN A 201 -15.96 6.92 -15.09
N VAL A 202 -16.21 7.75 -16.11
CA VAL A 202 -16.48 7.32 -17.49
C VAL A 202 -15.29 7.71 -18.37
N ILE A 203 -14.51 6.74 -18.83
CA ILE A 203 -13.44 6.92 -19.81
C ILE A 203 -14.08 6.96 -21.19
N SER A 204 -14.04 8.09 -21.88
CA SER A 204 -14.59 8.26 -23.23
C SER A 204 -13.59 7.82 -24.30
N HIS A 205 -12.31 8.09 -24.09
CA HIS A 205 -11.25 7.74 -25.03
C HIS A 205 -9.94 7.49 -24.27
N MET A 206 -9.13 6.55 -24.78
CA MET A 206 -7.79 6.28 -24.28
C MET A 206 -6.83 6.19 -25.44
N GLU A 207 -5.73 6.90 -25.38
CA GLU A 207 -4.67 6.93 -26.37
C GLU A 207 -3.35 6.43 -25.78
N LEU A 208 -2.45 5.97 -26.63
CA LEU A 208 -1.12 5.51 -26.25
C LEU A 208 -0.06 6.49 -26.71
N ILE A 209 0.83 6.86 -25.82
CA ILE A 209 2.05 7.62 -26.12
C ILE A 209 3.22 6.65 -26.05
N GLY A 210 3.86 6.40 -27.19
CA GLY A 210 4.95 5.45 -27.36
C GLY A 210 4.55 4.26 -28.25
N ASP A 211 5.47 3.31 -28.43
CA ASP A 211 5.30 2.12 -29.27
C ASP A 211 5.39 0.85 -28.43
N VAL A 212 4.42 -0.06 -28.63
CA VAL A 212 4.29 -1.34 -27.90
C VAL A 212 4.30 -2.56 -28.81
N SER A 213 4.44 -2.34 -30.13
CA SER A 213 4.41 -3.42 -31.09
C SER A 213 5.53 -4.45 -30.85
N GLY A 214 5.15 -5.71 -30.72
CA GLY A 214 6.09 -6.80 -30.45
C GLY A 214 6.71 -6.82 -29.06
N LYS A 215 6.16 -6.05 -28.08
CA LYS A 215 6.70 -5.96 -26.72
C LYS A 215 5.83 -6.69 -25.69
N ASN A 216 6.47 -7.18 -24.64
CA ASN A 216 5.82 -7.66 -23.43
C ASN A 216 5.65 -6.48 -22.45
N ILE A 217 4.42 -6.18 -22.08
CA ILE A 217 4.09 -4.97 -21.33
C ILE A 217 3.79 -5.31 -19.87
N ILE A 218 4.32 -4.48 -18.96
CA ILE A 218 3.90 -4.46 -17.55
C ILE A 218 3.33 -3.09 -17.23
N LEU A 219 2.02 -3.02 -16.98
CA LEU A 219 1.34 -1.86 -16.43
C LEU A 219 1.71 -1.70 -14.96
N VAL A 220 2.01 -0.47 -14.52
CA VAL A 220 2.42 -0.17 -13.14
C VAL A 220 1.51 0.89 -12.53
N ASP A 221 0.89 0.58 -11.38
CA ASP A 221 0.06 1.54 -10.64
C ASP A 221 0.26 1.38 -9.13
N ASP A 222 -0.18 2.37 -8.32
CA ASP A 222 -0.17 2.27 -6.86
C ASP A 222 -1.36 1.47 -6.34
N MET A 223 -2.53 1.63 -6.94
CA MET A 223 -3.73 0.94 -6.50
C MET A 223 -4.65 0.54 -7.65
N VAL A 224 -5.34 -0.58 -7.48
CA VAL A 224 -6.44 -1.00 -8.33
C VAL A 224 -7.74 -1.04 -7.51
N ASP A 225 -8.68 -0.15 -7.86
CA ASP A 225 -9.99 -0.05 -7.20
C ASP A 225 -11.03 -0.81 -8.03
N THR A 226 -11.68 -0.19 -9.01
CA THR A 226 -12.71 -0.83 -9.84
C THR A 226 -12.15 -1.54 -11.08
N ALA A 227 -10.84 -1.57 -11.26
CA ALA A 227 -10.10 -2.11 -12.39
C ALA A 227 -10.44 -1.53 -13.79
N GLY A 228 -11.33 -0.54 -13.87
CA GLY A 228 -11.79 -0.02 -15.17
C GLY A 228 -10.69 0.63 -16.01
N THR A 229 -9.78 1.41 -15.41
CA THR A 229 -8.64 2.02 -16.12
C THR A 229 -7.65 0.96 -16.56
N LEU A 230 -7.33 0.02 -15.66
CA LEU A 230 -6.35 -1.03 -15.89
C LEU A 230 -6.79 -1.97 -17.01
N SER A 231 -8.03 -2.43 -16.99
CA SER A 231 -8.59 -3.33 -18.02
C SER A 231 -8.61 -2.66 -19.40
N LYS A 232 -9.07 -1.41 -19.50
CA LYS A 232 -9.07 -0.66 -20.75
C LYS A 232 -7.67 -0.38 -21.28
N ALA A 233 -6.70 -0.12 -20.39
CA ALA A 233 -5.31 0.06 -20.80
C ALA A 233 -4.74 -1.24 -21.38
N ALA A 234 -5.03 -2.39 -20.73
CA ALA A 234 -4.60 -3.68 -21.26
C ALA A 234 -5.19 -3.99 -22.63
N ASP A 235 -6.48 -3.74 -22.82
CA ASP A 235 -7.15 -3.96 -24.10
C ASP A 235 -6.53 -3.07 -25.21
N LEU A 236 -6.32 -1.78 -24.94
CA LEU A 236 -5.68 -0.84 -25.86
C LEU A 236 -4.26 -1.29 -26.24
N LEU A 237 -3.45 -1.70 -25.27
CA LEU A 237 -2.07 -2.13 -25.52
C LEU A 237 -2.03 -3.37 -26.42
N MET A 238 -2.92 -4.34 -26.20
CA MET A 238 -3.06 -5.51 -27.06
C MET A 238 -3.54 -5.15 -28.48
N GLU A 239 -4.50 -4.21 -28.62
CA GLU A 239 -4.95 -3.68 -29.91
C GLU A 239 -3.82 -2.96 -30.68
N ARG A 240 -2.87 -2.37 -29.97
CA ARG A 240 -1.69 -1.69 -30.54
C ARG A 240 -0.50 -2.62 -30.81
N GLY A 241 -0.70 -3.95 -30.69
CA GLY A 241 0.27 -4.97 -31.10
C GLY A 241 1.23 -5.43 -29.99
N ALA A 242 0.91 -5.21 -28.73
CA ALA A 242 1.64 -5.84 -27.62
C ALA A 242 1.53 -7.37 -27.70
N VAL A 243 2.59 -8.09 -27.33
CA VAL A 243 2.63 -9.55 -27.29
C VAL A 243 1.86 -10.07 -26.07
N SER A 244 2.07 -9.44 -24.93
CA SER A 244 1.38 -9.74 -23.69
C SER A 244 1.23 -8.50 -22.82
N VAL A 245 0.22 -8.48 -21.96
CA VAL A 245 0.04 -7.41 -20.97
C VAL A 245 -0.18 -8.02 -19.61
N ARG A 246 0.70 -7.68 -18.67
CA ARG A 246 0.56 -7.93 -17.23
C ARG A 246 0.43 -6.62 -16.49
N ALA A 247 -0.01 -6.68 -15.25
CA ALA A 247 -0.03 -5.49 -14.40
C ALA A 247 0.58 -5.80 -13.03
N ILE A 248 1.24 -4.82 -12.46
CA ILE A 248 1.62 -4.80 -11.05
C ILE A 248 0.92 -3.63 -10.36
N CYS A 249 0.41 -3.87 -9.16
CA CYS A 249 -0.30 -2.87 -8.41
C CYS A 249 -0.10 -3.12 -6.91
N THR A 250 0.34 -2.11 -6.18
CA THR A 250 0.65 -2.29 -4.76
C THR A 250 -0.60 -2.60 -3.95
N HIS A 251 -1.65 -1.80 -4.10
CA HIS A 251 -2.85 -1.87 -3.26
C HIS A 251 -4.05 -2.39 -4.04
N ALA A 252 -4.40 -3.65 -3.81
CA ALA A 252 -5.54 -4.31 -4.44
C ALA A 252 -6.83 -4.07 -3.66
N ILE A 253 -7.52 -2.94 -3.90
CA ILE A 253 -8.80 -2.62 -3.25
C ILE A 253 -9.90 -3.51 -3.83
N LEU A 254 -9.93 -3.68 -5.15
CA LEU A 254 -10.78 -4.58 -5.91
C LEU A 254 -12.27 -4.44 -5.57
N SER A 255 -12.76 -3.20 -5.56
CA SER A 255 -14.16 -2.90 -5.24
C SER A 255 -15.11 -3.11 -6.42
N GLY A 256 -16.39 -3.29 -6.09
CA GLY A 256 -17.46 -3.41 -7.08
C GLY A 256 -17.26 -4.61 -8.01
N ASP A 257 -17.27 -4.37 -9.31
CA ASP A 257 -17.12 -5.35 -10.38
C ASP A 257 -15.66 -5.57 -10.85
N ALA A 258 -14.67 -5.21 -10.05
CA ALA A 258 -13.25 -5.27 -10.40
C ALA A 258 -12.82 -6.68 -10.85
N TYR A 259 -13.22 -7.72 -10.14
CA TYR A 259 -12.88 -9.11 -10.49
C TYR A 259 -13.42 -9.50 -11.86
N THR A 260 -14.68 -9.17 -12.18
CA THR A 260 -15.29 -9.43 -13.49
C THR A 260 -14.58 -8.67 -14.61
N LYS A 261 -14.17 -7.43 -14.37
CA LYS A 261 -13.41 -6.65 -15.36
C LYS A 261 -12.02 -7.22 -15.62
N ILE A 262 -11.33 -7.68 -14.57
CA ILE A 262 -10.02 -8.33 -14.70
C ILE A 262 -10.18 -9.63 -15.51
N GLU A 263 -11.17 -10.46 -15.18
CA GLU A 263 -11.43 -11.72 -15.89
C GLU A 263 -11.67 -11.49 -17.38
N ASN A 264 -12.50 -10.51 -17.73
CA ASN A 264 -12.90 -10.22 -19.11
C ASN A 264 -11.87 -9.38 -19.89
N SER A 265 -10.83 -8.84 -19.25
CA SER A 265 -9.79 -8.03 -19.89
C SER A 265 -8.76 -8.89 -20.60
N LYS A 266 -7.93 -8.24 -21.43
CA LYS A 266 -6.75 -8.84 -22.07
C LYS A 266 -5.56 -8.99 -21.16
N LEU A 267 -5.68 -8.66 -19.87
CA LEU A 267 -4.64 -8.93 -18.87
C LEU A 267 -4.38 -10.44 -18.75
N GLU A 268 -3.11 -10.84 -18.82
CA GLU A 268 -2.69 -12.20 -18.49
C GLU A 268 -2.64 -12.39 -16.97
N GLU A 269 -2.08 -11.42 -16.24
CA GLU A 269 -1.89 -11.50 -14.79
C GLU A 269 -1.91 -10.10 -14.17
N LEU A 270 -2.53 -9.99 -13.00
CA LEU A 270 -2.44 -8.85 -12.09
C LEU A 270 -1.67 -9.28 -10.85
N ILE A 271 -0.49 -8.72 -10.64
CA ILE A 271 0.37 -9.01 -9.49
C ILE A 271 0.18 -7.89 -8.45
N VAL A 272 -0.16 -8.26 -7.23
CA VAL A 272 -0.50 -7.32 -6.15
C VAL A 272 0.25 -7.66 -4.87
N THR A 273 0.20 -6.78 -3.86
CA THR A 273 0.68 -7.11 -2.51
C THR A 273 -0.48 -7.44 -1.57
N ASP A 274 -0.14 -8.02 -0.42
CA ASP A 274 -1.05 -8.27 0.70
C ASP A 274 -1.26 -7.04 1.63
N SER A 275 -0.94 -5.83 1.15
CA SER A 275 -1.16 -4.57 1.87
C SER A 275 -2.63 -4.25 2.15
N VAL A 276 -3.54 -4.72 1.31
CA VAL A 276 -4.99 -4.64 1.49
C VAL A 276 -5.53 -6.02 1.85
N PRO A 277 -6.29 -6.16 2.94
CA PRO A 277 -6.80 -7.47 3.37
C PRO A 277 -7.93 -8.00 2.48
N ASN A 278 -8.21 -9.31 2.62
CA ASN A 278 -9.39 -9.98 2.05
C ASN A 278 -9.46 -10.02 0.52
N ILE A 279 -8.31 -10.12 -0.16
CA ILE A 279 -8.27 -10.39 -1.59
C ILE A 279 -8.82 -11.80 -1.85
N LYS A 280 -9.84 -11.89 -2.70
CA LYS A 280 -10.43 -13.19 -3.07
C LYS A 280 -9.52 -13.94 -4.03
N PRO A 281 -9.37 -15.26 -3.90
CA PRO A 281 -8.64 -16.07 -4.88
C PRO A 281 -9.21 -15.86 -6.30
N HIS A 282 -8.31 -15.68 -7.27
CA HIS A 282 -8.68 -15.45 -8.68
C HIS A 282 -7.56 -15.94 -9.60
N SER A 283 -7.91 -16.56 -10.74
CA SER A 283 -6.94 -17.17 -11.66
C SER A 283 -5.91 -16.20 -12.22
N LYS A 284 -6.30 -14.95 -12.46
CA LYS A 284 -5.42 -13.88 -12.98
C LYS A 284 -4.78 -13.01 -11.91
N ILE A 285 -5.03 -13.25 -10.61
CA ILE A 285 -4.49 -12.40 -9.54
C ILE A 285 -3.45 -13.19 -8.74
N LYS A 286 -2.22 -12.68 -8.73
CA LYS A 286 -1.11 -13.21 -7.96
C LYS A 286 -0.75 -12.24 -6.84
N MET A 287 -0.66 -12.75 -5.62
CA MET A 287 -0.31 -11.96 -4.45
C MET A 287 1.15 -12.22 -4.04
N LEU A 288 1.92 -11.16 -3.83
CA LEU A 288 3.24 -11.17 -3.23
C LEU A 288 3.16 -10.56 -1.82
N SER A 289 3.82 -11.17 -0.85
CA SER A 289 3.80 -10.63 0.51
C SER A 289 4.75 -9.44 0.64
N CYS A 290 4.29 -8.38 1.33
CA CYS A 290 5.14 -7.26 1.74
C CYS A 290 5.69 -7.44 3.16
N ALA A 291 5.49 -8.59 3.79
CA ALA A 291 5.86 -8.85 5.18
C ALA A 291 7.36 -8.66 5.45
N ASP A 292 8.23 -9.21 4.61
CA ASP A 292 9.67 -9.12 4.79
C ASP A 292 10.18 -7.68 4.67
N LEU A 293 9.60 -6.88 3.75
CA LEU A 293 9.94 -5.46 3.61
C LEU A 293 9.58 -4.68 4.88
N PHE A 294 8.36 -4.86 5.41
CA PHE A 294 7.96 -4.21 6.65
C PHE A 294 8.78 -4.69 7.84
N SER A 295 9.03 -5.98 7.95
CA SER A 295 9.84 -6.57 9.01
C SER A 295 11.26 -6.00 9.04
N ASP A 296 11.95 -5.93 7.90
CA ASP A 296 13.30 -5.37 7.80
C ASP A 296 13.34 -3.90 8.25
N VAL A 297 12.38 -3.09 7.80
CA VAL A 297 12.30 -1.68 8.21
C VAL A 297 11.96 -1.55 9.68
N MET A 298 11.04 -2.34 10.23
CA MET A 298 10.73 -2.36 11.65
C MET A 298 11.97 -2.75 12.50
N HIS A 299 12.77 -3.72 12.06
CA HIS A 299 14.06 -4.06 12.69
C HIS A 299 15.03 -2.89 12.69
N LYS A 300 15.22 -2.24 11.55
CA LYS A 300 16.11 -1.08 11.43
C LYS A 300 15.65 0.07 12.32
N VAL A 301 14.35 0.37 12.34
CA VAL A 301 13.75 1.39 13.22
C VAL A 301 13.93 1.02 14.70
N HIS A 302 13.72 -0.26 15.05
CA HIS A 302 13.90 -0.73 16.43
C HIS A 302 15.36 -0.57 16.90
N ASN A 303 16.32 -0.89 16.04
CA ASN A 303 17.75 -0.85 16.33
C ASN A 303 18.41 0.52 16.04
N ASN A 304 17.63 1.55 15.71
CA ASN A 304 18.10 2.88 15.30
C ASN A 304 19.10 2.84 14.12
N GLN A 305 18.87 1.94 13.17
CA GLN A 305 19.66 1.78 11.95
C GLN A 305 19.07 2.59 10.80
N SER A 306 19.90 2.88 9.78
CA SER A 306 19.45 3.56 8.56
C SER A 306 18.57 2.65 7.72
N ILE A 307 17.49 3.22 7.19
CA ILE A 307 16.57 2.56 6.25
C ILE A 307 16.81 2.95 4.80
N SER A 308 17.87 3.73 4.51
CA SER A 308 18.13 4.30 3.17
C SER A 308 18.22 3.22 2.08
N SER A 309 18.69 2.01 2.39
CA SER A 309 18.76 0.90 1.44
C SER A 309 17.40 0.35 0.99
N ASN A 310 16.32 0.71 1.69
CA ASN A 310 14.97 0.28 1.37
C ASN A 310 14.22 1.25 0.43
N PHE A 311 14.84 2.41 0.12
CA PHE A 311 14.28 3.41 -0.80
C PHE A 311 14.77 3.17 -2.22
N ILE A 312 14.29 2.10 -2.86
CA ILE A 312 14.50 1.85 -4.29
C ILE A 312 13.26 2.39 -5.02
N MET A 313 13.38 3.61 -5.56
CA MET A 313 12.39 4.19 -6.47
C MET A 313 12.66 3.80 -7.90
#